data_cec696e20ab1ee94046e8bf7cc64f25a
#
_entry.id   cec696e20ab1ee94046e8bf7cc64f25a
#
_cell.length_a   1.000
_cell.length_b   1.000
_cell.length_c   1.000
_cell.angle_alpha   90.00
_cell.angle_beta   90.00
_cell.angle_gamma   90.00
#
_symmetry.space_group_name_H-M   'P 1'
#
loop_
_entity.id
_entity.type
_entity.pdbx_description
1 polymer ?
#
loop_
_entity_poly.entity_id
_entity_poly.type
_entity_poly.pdbx_seq_one_letter_code
_entity_poly.pdbx_strand_id
1 'polypeptide(L)'
;MQYVLIYAAGGLLYGLIEILWRGWTHWSMVLCGGLCFLMMYLISDLPLCLMKKCVLSSAAICTAEFYTGCLVNLRLGWNVWDYSAEGLNLLGQICPRFALLWLLLSVPGLWLCSRIRRVLSQ
;
A
#
# COMPACT_ATOMS: atom_id res chain seq x y z
N MET A 1 -20.83 1.08 0.89
CA MET A 1 -20.46 2.04 1.98
C MET A 1 -19.19 1.62 2.71
N GLN A 2 -19.13 0.37 3.22
CA GLN A 2 -17.94 -0.08 3.97
C GLN A 2 -16.63 0.02 3.17
N TYR A 3 -16.63 -0.31 1.88
CA TYR A 3 -15.42 -0.25 1.06
C TYR A 3 -14.91 1.19 0.88
N VAL A 4 -15.82 2.16 0.81
CA VAL A 4 -15.45 3.58 0.75
C VAL A 4 -14.78 4.00 2.05
N LEU A 5 -15.30 3.57 3.20
CA LEU A 5 -14.72 3.85 4.51
C LEU A 5 -13.34 3.20 4.64
N ILE A 6 -13.18 1.96 4.19
CA ILE A 6 -11.89 1.26 4.21
C ILE A 6 -10.87 1.98 3.33
N TYR A 7 -11.28 2.38 2.13
CA TYR A 7 -10.42 3.14 1.22
C TYR A 7 -9.98 4.46 1.85
N ALA A 8 -10.93 5.22 2.40
CA ALA A 8 -10.63 6.50 3.02
C ALA A 8 -9.70 6.34 4.23
N ALA A 9 -9.99 5.36 5.11
CA ALA A 9 -9.14 5.06 6.27
C ALA A 9 -7.72 4.68 5.85
N GLY A 10 -7.60 3.84 4.84
CA GLY A 10 -6.30 3.42 4.30
C GLY A 10 -5.50 4.57 3.73
N GLY A 11 -6.15 5.44 2.97
CA GLY A 11 -5.52 6.63 2.41
C GLY A 11 -5.01 7.57 3.48
N LEU A 12 -5.82 7.82 4.51
CA LEU A 12 -5.43 8.68 5.64
C LEU A 12 -4.30 8.06 6.46
N LEU A 13 -4.34 6.75 6.73
CA LEU A 13 -3.27 6.05 7.44
C LEU A 13 -1.96 6.10 6.64
N TYR A 14 -2.02 5.83 5.36
CA TYR A 14 -0.85 5.87 4.49
C TYR A 14 -0.27 7.29 4.43
N GLY A 15 -1.12 8.30 4.26
CA GLY A 15 -0.69 9.70 4.26
C GLY A 15 -0.01 10.08 5.57
N LEU A 16 -0.55 9.63 6.71
CA LEU A 16 0.05 9.87 8.01
C LEU A 16 1.42 9.19 8.13
N ILE A 17 1.55 7.93 7.71
CA ILE A 17 2.82 7.20 7.72
C ILE A 17 3.85 7.93 6.85
N GLU A 18 3.46 8.41 5.67
CA GLU A 18 4.32 9.17 4.78
C GLU A 18 4.82 10.46 5.44
N ILE A 19 3.94 11.21 6.08
CA ILE A 19 4.30 12.45 6.78
C ILE A 19 5.28 12.15 7.92
N LEU A 20 5.06 11.08 8.67
CA LEU A 20 5.97 10.67 9.75
C LEU A 20 7.32 10.18 9.23
N TRP A 21 7.33 9.54 8.05
CA TRP A 21 8.54 8.96 7.46
C TRP A 21 9.41 10.01 6.76
N ARG A 22 8.83 10.84 5.90
CA ARG A 22 9.58 11.79 5.07
C ARG A 22 9.15 13.26 5.21
N GLY A 23 8.23 13.55 6.12
CA GLY A 23 7.80 14.92 6.44
C GLY A 23 6.76 15.52 5.51
N TRP A 24 6.38 14.83 4.43
CA TRP A 24 5.38 15.30 3.48
C TRP A 24 4.72 14.14 2.77
N THR A 25 3.58 14.40 2.16
CA THR A 25 2.90 13.43 1.30
C THR A 25 2.26 14.15 0.12
N HIS A 26 1.81 13.38 -0.85
CA HIS A 26 1.14 13.88 -2.05
C HIS A 26 -0.24 13.23 -2.14
N TRP A 27 -1.24 13.94 -2.69
CA TRP A 27 -2.60 13.40 -2.79
C TRP A 27 -2.65 12.08 -3.59
N SER A 28 -1.80 11.92 -4.61
CA SER A 28 -1.73 10.66 -5.37
C SER A 28 -1.32 9.48 -4.51
N MET A 29 -0.47 9.71 -3.49
CA MET A 29 -0.05 8.68 -2.55
C MET A 29 -1.20 8.29 -1.60
N VAL A 30 -2.02 9.25 -1.22
CA VAL A 30 -3.22 9.00 -0.41
C VAL A 30 -4.19 8.12 -1.18
N LEU A 31 -4.41 8.40 -2.46
CA LEU A 31 -5.26 7.58 -3.31
C LEU A 31 -4.70 6.16 -3.49
N CYS A 32 -3.40 6.05 -3.77
CA CYS A 32 -2.72 4.76 -3.91
C CYS A 32 -2.77 3.97 -2.59
N GLY A 33 -2.51 4.62 -1.46
CA GLY A 33 -2.56 4.00 -0.14
C GLY A 33 -3.95 3.49 0.21
N GLY A 34 -4.99 4.23 -0.16
CA GLY A 34 -6.37 3.79 0.00
C GLY A 34 -6.66 2.52 -0.79
N LEU A 35 -6.21 2.47 -2.04
CA LEU A 35 -6.34 1.28 -2.88
C LEU A 35 -5.59 0.09 -2.29
N CYS A 36 -4.36 0.30 -1.84
CA CYS A 36 -3.55 -0.75 -1.23
C CYS A 36 -4.22 -1.33 0.02
N PHE A 37 -4.76 -0.48 0.88
CA PHE A 37 -5.44 -0.92 2.09
C PHE A 37 -6.74 -1.66 1.77
N LEU A 38 -7.49 -1.20 0.77
CA LEU A 38 -8.69 -1.90 0.30
C LEU A 38 -8.36 -3.30 -0.23
N MET A 39 -7.30 -3.42 -1.03
CA MET A 39 -6.83 -4.72 -1.51
C MET A 39 -6.45 -5.63 -0.35
N MET A 40 -5.74 -5.10 0.65
CA MET A 40 -5.36 -5.84 1.85
C MET A 40 -6.58 -6.29 2.64
N TYR A 41 -7.60 -5.45 2.74
CA TYR A 41 -8.86 -5.79 3.38
C TYR A 41 -9.56 -6.97 2.67
N LEU A 42 -9.57 -6.97 1.34
CA LEU A 42 -10.11 -8.08 0.56
C LEU A 42 -9.28 -9.36 0.74
N ILE A 43 -7.96 -9.23 0.73
CA ILE A 43 -7.04 -10.36 0.94
C ILE A 43 -7.22 -10.95 2.34
N SER A 44 -7.50 -10.14 3.35
CA SER A 44 -7.67 -10.61 4.73
C SER A 44 -8.80 -11.64 4.89
N ASP A 45 -9.75 -11.65 3.98
CA ASP A 45 -10.90 -12.56 3.99
C ASP A 45 -10.65 -13.88 3.26
N LEU A 46 -9.54 -14.00 2.55
CA LEU A 46 -9.24 -15.21 1.78
C LEU A 46 -8.87 -16.38 2.70
N PRO A 47 -9.20 -17.63 2.31
CA PRO A 47 -8.86 -18.81 3.10
C PRO A 47 -7.39 -19.22 2.93
N LEU A 48 -6.47 -18.32 3.27
CA LEU A 48 -5.02 -18.49 3.15
C LEU A 48 -4.36 -18.30 4.50
N CYS A 49 -3.17 -18.90 4.68
CA CYS A 49 -2.36 -18.65 5.87
C CYS A 49 -1.80 -17.23 5.87
N LEU A 50 -1.37 -16.75 7.03
CA LEU A 50 -0.86 -15.39 7.17
C LEU A 50 0.30 -15.09 6.21
N MET A 51 1.24 -16.02 6.07
CA MET A 51 2.40 -15.84 5.18
C MET A 51 1.96 -15.58 3.73
N LYS A 52 1.03 -16.38 3.21
CA LYS A 52 0.50 -16.22 1.85
C LYS A 52 -0.25 -14.91 1.69
N LYS A 53 -1.01 -14.50 2.68
CA LYS A 53 -1.70 -13.20 2.68
C LYS A 53 -0.69 -12.05 2.66
N CYS A 54 0.38 -12.13 3.42
CA CYS A 54 1.44 -11.11 3.44
C CYS A 54 2.14 -11.01 2.08
N VAL A 55 2.50 -12.14 1.48
CA VAL A 55 3.13 -12.17 0.15
C VAL A 55 2.20 -11.57 -0.90
N LEU A 56 0.94 -11.97 -0.89
CA LEU A 56 -0.06 -11.46 -1.82
C LEU A 56 -0.30 -9.95 -1.63
N SER A 57 -0.35 -9.48 -0.38
CA SER A 57 -0.50 -8.06 -0.06
C SER A 57 0.70 -7.25 -0.54
N SER A 58 1.91 -7.71 -0.29
CA SER A 58 3.12 -7.04 -0.78
C SER A 58 3.15 -6.98 -2.30
N ALA A 59 2.82 -8.07 -2.99
CA ALA A 59 2.75 -8.10 -4.44
C ALA A 59 1.69 -7.12 -4.98
N ALA A 60 0.53 -7.05 -4.36
CA ALA A 60 -0.53 -6.12 -4.74
C ALA A 60 -0.10 -4.66 -4.54
N ILE A 61 0.54 -4.35 -3.41
CA ILE A 61 1.04 -3.00 -3.11
C ILE A 61 2.12 -2.60 -4.13
N CYS A 62 3.09 -3.48 -4.41
CA CYS A 62 4.14 -3.22 -5.39
C CYS A 62 3.55 -3.00 -6.78
N THR A 63 2.55 -3.77 -7.18
CA THR A 63 1.86 -3.60 -8.46
C THR A 63 1.17 -2.23 -8.53
N ALA A 64 0.43 -1.85 -7.48
CA ALA A 64 -0.22 -0.55 -7.41
C ALA A 64 0.79 0.60 -7.45
N GLU A 65 1.89 0.49 -6.69
CA GLU A 65 2.96 1.49 -6.70
C GLU A 65 3.63 1.59 -8.07
N PHE A 66 3.89 0.46 -8.72
CA PHE A 66 4.52 0.46 -10.04
C PHE A 66 3.66 1.22 -11.07
N TYR A 67 2.37 0.89 -11.17
CA TYR A 67 1.49 1.56 -12.12
C TYR A 67 1.25 3.03 -11.76
N THR A 68 1.04 3.34 -10.49
CA THR A 68 0.89 4.72 -10.03
C THR A 68 2.17 5.51 -10.30
N GLY A 69 3.34 4.93 -10.00
CA GLY A 69 4.63 5.56 -10.22
C GLY A 69 4.92 5.81 -11.69
N CYS A 70 4.63 4.83 -12.56
CA CYS A 70 4.78 5.02 -13.99
C CYS A 70 3.90 6.17 -14.49
N LEU A 71 2.70 6.32 -13.94
CA LEU A 71 1.82 7.42 -14.31
C LEU A 71 2.31 8.76 -13.76
N VAL A 72 2.47 8.89 -12.44
CA VAL A 72 2.72 10.20 -11.80
C VAL A 72 4.17 10.65 -11.91
N ASN A 73 5.13 9.74 -11.86
CA ASN A 73 6.56 10.08 -11.85
C ASN A 73 7.17 10.11 -13.25
N LEU A 74 6.85 9.12 -14.09
CA LEU A 74 7.45 8.99 -15.41
C LEU A 74 6.66 9.73 -16.49
N ARG A 75 5.35 9.53 -16.55
CA ARG A 75 4.52 10.15 -17.59
C ARG A 75 4.17 11.61 -17.29
N LEU A 76 3.72 11.90 -16.06
CA LEU A 76 3.35 13.27 -15.66
C LEU A 76 4.53 14.07 -15.13
N GLY A 77 5.65 13.41 -14.79
CA GLY A 77 6.84 14.09 -14.32
C GLY A 77 6.70 14.76 -12.97
N TRP A 78 5.76 14.31 -12.13
CA TRP A 78 5.49 14.94 -10.83
C TRP A 78 6.57 14.63 -9.77
N ASN A 79 7.40 13.61 -10.01
CA ASN A 79 8.51 13.25 -9.13
C ASN A 79 8.10 13.08 -7.67
N VAL A 80 7.00 12.34 -7.45
CA VAL A 80 6.45 12.08 -6.11
C VAL A 80 7.41 11.19 -5.31
N TRP A 81 7.99 10.19 -5.95
CA TRP A 81 9.09 9.39 -5.39
C TRP A 81 9.99 8.86 -6.51
N ASP A 82 11.20 8.47 -6.13
CA ASP A 82 12.19 7.92 -7.06
C ASP A 82 13.10 6.94 -6.32
N TYR A 83 13.05 5.67 -6.73
CA TYR A 83 13.91 4.61 -6.19
C TYR A 83 15.08 4.28 -7.13
N SER A 84 15.43 5.14 -8.08
CA SER A 84 16.48 4.86 -9.04
C SER A 84 17.86 4.65 -8.39
N ALA A 85 18.08 5.19 -7.19
CA ALA A 85 19.30 4.95 -6.40
C ALA A 85 19.28 3.63 -5.64
N GLU A 86 18.13 2.95 -5.56
CA GLU A 86 18.00 1.67 -4.85
C GLU A 86 18.42 0.49 -5.75
N GLY A 87 19.02 -0.54 -5.13
CA GLY A 87 19.43 -1.74 -5.85
C GLY A 87 18.25 -2.51 -6.42
N LEU A 88 18.42 -3.02 -7.64
CA LEU A 88 17.41 -3.83 -8.34
C LEU A 88 16.06 -3.13 -8.49
N ASN A 89 16.04 -1.79 -8.55
CA ASN A 89 14.81 -1.05 -8.80
C ASN A 89 14.27 -1.35 -10.21
N LEU A 90 12.95 -1.30 -10.36
CA LEU A 90 12.28 -1.43 -11.64
C LEU A 90 11.78 -0.04 -12.06
N LEU A 91 12.45 0.55 -13.04
CA LEU A 91 12.16 1.89 -13.58
C LEU A 91 12.11 3.00 -12.50
N GLY A 92 12.78 2.78 -11.35
CA GLY A 92 12.78 3.72 -10.23
C GLY A 92 11.48 3.77 -9.43
N GLN A 93 10.50 2.89 -9.72
CA GLN A 93 9.17 2.96 -9.10
C GLN A 93 8.97 1.96 -7.99
N ILE A 94 9.60 0.80 -8.06
CA ILE A 94 9.59 -0.22 -7.01
C ILE A 94 11.02 -0.78 -6.83
N CYS A 95 11.29 -1.33 -5.64
CA CYS A 95 12.56 -1.99 -5.37
C CYS A 95 12.37 -3.09 -4.32
N PRO A 96 13.28 -4.10 -4.26
CA PRO A 96 13.16 -5.20 -3.30
C PRO A 96 13.17 -4.76 -1.84
N ARG A 97 13.91 -3.71 -1.50
CA ARG A 97 14.00 -3.19 -0.13
C ARG A 97 12.63 -2.76 0.39
N PHE A 98 11.91 -1.98 -0.40
CA PHE A 98 10.57 -1.52 -0.01
C PHE A 98 9.52 -2.61 -0.17
N ALA A 99 9.69 -3.55 -1.11
CA ALA A 99 8.84 -4.73 -1.21
C ALA A 99 8.91 -5.57 0.09
N LEU A 100 10.11 -5.75 0.65
CA LEU A 100 10.29 -6.43 1.92
C LEU A 100 9.64 -5.64 3.07
N LEU A 101 9.77 -4.31 3.06
CA LEU A 101 9.10 -3.46 4.04
C LEU A 101 7.58 -3.62 3.98
N TRP A 102 6.98 -3.65 2.78
CA TRP A 102 5.56 -3.90 2.61
C TRP A 102 5.15 -5.28 3.10
N LEU A 103 5.99 -6.28 2.89
CA LEU A 103 5.76 -7.64 3.42
C LEU A 103 5.65 -7.61 4.95
N LEU A 104 6.58 -6.92 5.63
CA LEU A 104 6.58 -6.80 7.09
C LEU A 104 5.39 -5.97 7.58
N LEU A 105 5.06 -4.86 6.93
CA LEU A 105 3.92 -4.01 7.28
C LEU A 105 2.57 -4.68 7.01
N SER A 106 2.54 -5.68 6.13
CA SER A 106 1.33 -6.46 5.87
C SER A 106 0.85 -7.22 7.09
N VAL A 107 1.74 -7.60 8.00
CA VAL A 107 1.37 -8.31 9.24
C VAL A 107 0.41 -7.45 10.10
N PRO A 108 0.82 -6.24 10.57
CA PRO A 108 -0.11 -5.39 11.32
C PRO A 108 -1.27 -4.89 10.47
N GLY A 109 -1.06 -4.66 9.17
CA GLY A 109 -2.12 -4.22 8.26
C GLY A 109 -3.24 -5.23 8.12
N LEU A 110 -2.91 -6.50 7.91
CA LEU A 110 -3.89 -7.60 7.84
C LEU A 110 -4.59 -7.82 9.17
N TRP A 111 -3.86 -7.71 10.28
CA TRP A 111 -4.46 -7.77 11.60
C TRP A 111 -5.52 -6.67 11.77
N LEU A 112 -5.19 -5.44 11.41
CA LEU A 112 -6.13 -4.31 11.48
C LEU A 112 -7.34 -4.55 10.58
N CYS A 113 -7.15 -5.02 9.36
CA CYS A 113 -8.23 -5.35 8.43
C CYS A 113 -9.17 -6.40 9.02
N SER A 114 -8.62 -7.43 9.67
CA SER A 114 -9.41 -8.48 10.32
C SER A 114 -10.22 -7.93 11.49
N ARG A 115 -9.64 -7.00 12.26
CA ARG A 115 -10.36 -6.35 13.37
C ARG A 115 -11.51 -5.48 12.86
N ILE A 116 -11.26 -4.68 11.84
CA ILE A 116 -12.29 -3.85 11.21
C ILE A 116 -13.43 -4.72 10.70
N ARG A 117 -13.10 -5.82 10.02
CA ARG A 117 -14.10 -6.76 9.49
C ARG A 117 -15.02 -7.30 10.61
N ARG A 118 -14.43 -7.67 11.75
CA ARG A 118 -15.22 -8.16 12.90
C ARG A 118 -16.18 -7.10 13.42
N VAL A 119 -15.71 -5.85 13.52
CA VAL A 119 -16.55 -4.75 13.99
C VAL A 119 -17.70 -4.48 13.01
N LEU A 120 -17.41 -4.47 11.70
CA LEU A 120 -18.42 -4.19 10.69
C LEU A 120 -19.42 -5.34 10.47
N SER A 121 -19.11 -6.54 10.94
CA SER A 121 -20.00 -7.71 10.82
C SER A 121 -20.93 -7.87 12.03
N GLN A 122 -20.81 -7.03 13.04
CA GLN A 122 -21.71 -6.99 14.20
C GLN A 122 -22.91 -6.07 13.91
#